data_3ffd5c6c1174e5176d844250999cee3e
#
_entry.id   3ffd5c6c1174e5176d844250999cee3e
#
_cell.length_a   1.000
_cell.length_b   1.000
_cell.length_c   1.000
_cell.angle_alpha   90.00
_cell.angle_beta   90.00
_cell.angle_gamma   90.00
#
_symmetry.space_group_name_H-M   'P 1'
#
loop_
_entity.id
_entity.type
_entity.pdbx_description
1 polymer ?
#
loop_
_entity_poly.entity_id
_entity_poly.type
_entity_poly.pdbx_seq_one_letter_code
_entity_poly.pdbx_strand_id
1 'polypeptide(L)'
;MKYLVRFFVVTFFFIISTHTFADQKIVVLDMKYVLNNSKAGKGAQDFLKKSFNDNIKKFSDMEKSLKNEESDLLGKKTILSKEEYTKKSDSLRKKVIDYQSQRRSSLDKIATQRSTSRQSLIKKIEPIVDAYIKENNISMVIDKKYMIGGLTEYDITNIIVEKLNKELPSLKIE
;
A
#
# COMPACT_ATOMS: atom_id res chain seq x y z
N MET A 1 12.46 -55.88 -48.64
CA MET A 1 12.50 -54.45 -48.77
C MET A 1 11.26 -53.76 -48.17
N LYS A 2 10.02 -54.10 -48.44
CA LYS A 2 8.81 -53.46 -47.96
C LYS A 2 8.68 -53.46 -46.40
N TYR A 3 9.10 -54.50 -45.72
CA TYR A 3 9.05 -54.60 -44.25
C TYR A 3 10.14 -53.78 -43.57
N LEU A 4 11.28 -53.63 -44.18
CA LEU A 4 12.42 -52.87 -43.68
C LEU A 4 12.10 -51.35 -43.70
N VAL A 5 11.45 -50.87 -44.75
CA VAL A 5 10.98 -49.49 -44.89
C VAL A 5 9.88 -49.20 -43.90
N ARG A 6 8.94 -50.10 -43.64
CA ARG A 6 7.90 -49.95 -42.61
C ARG A 6 8.50 -49.89 -41.22
N PHE A 7 9.49 -50.70 -40.93
CA PHE A 7 10.19 -50.66 -39.63
C PHE A 7 10.93 -49.34 -39.44
N PHE A 8 11.60 -48.82 -40.43
CA PHE A 8 12.27 -47.53 -40.38
C PHE A 8 11.30 -46.35 -40.24
N VAL A 9 10.15 -46.40 -40.87
CA VAL A 9 9.12 -45.37 -40.75
C VAL A 9 8.52 -45.36 -39.33
N VAL A 10 8.26 -46.54 -38.75
CA VAL A 10 7.71 -46.65 -37.39
C VAL A 10 8.74 -46.22 -36.34
N THR A 11 10.02 -46.59 -36.47
CA THR A 11 11.09 -46.14 -35.56
C THR A 11 11.35 -44.64 -35.71
N PHE A 12 11.26 -44.08 -36.92
CA PHE A 12 11.40 -42.64 -37.13
C PHE A 12 10.28 -41.83 -36.44
N PHE A 13 9.03 -42.34 -36.48
CA PHE A 13 7.90 -41.72 -35.74
C PHE A 13 8.05 -41.79 -34.21
N PHE A 14 8.70 -42.85 -33.70
CA PHE A 14 8.97 -42.96 -32.25
C PHE A 14 10.07 -42.02 -31.73
N ILE A 15 11.03 -41.66 -32.61
CA ILE A 15 12.15 -40.74 -32.24
C ILE A 15 11.68 -39.27 -32.18
N ILE A 16 10.56 -38.91 -32.84
CA ILE A 16 10.01 -37.54 -32.87
C ILE A 16 9.17 -37.25 -31.61
N SER A 17 8.92 -38.23 -30.75
CA SER A 17 8.34 -37.98 -29.43
C SER A 17 9.35 -37.27 -28.51
N THR A 18 9.79 -36.09 -28.92
CA THR A 18 10.52 -35.18 -28.06
C THR A 18 9.56 -34.82 -26.93
N HIS A 19 9.87 -35.29 -25.74
CA HIS A 19 9.23 -34.78 -24.52
C HIS A 19 9.51 -33.30 -24.46
N THR A 20 8.59 -32.47 -24.90
CA THR A 20 8.56 -31.05 -24.57
C THR A 20 8.29 -30.99 -23.07
N PHE A 21 9.37 -31.04 -22.29
CA PHE A 21 9.28 -30.53 -20.91
C PHE A 21 8.85 -29.08 -21.07
N ALA A 22 7.62 -28.76 -20.74
CA ALA A 22 7.21 -27.40 -20.63
C ALA A 22 8.13 -26.77 -19.54
N ASP A 23 9.06 -25.94 -19.99
CA ASP A 23 10.02 -25.27 -19.12
C ASP A 23 9.18 -24.40 -18.16
N GLN A 24 9.05 -24.89 -16.90
CA GLN A 24 8.23 -24.21 -15.91
C GLN A 24 8.96 -22.96 -15.47
N LYS A 25 8.61 -21.86 -16.10
CA LYS A 25 9.20 -20.56 -15.78
C LYS A 25 8.59 -20.02 -14.49
N ILE A 26 9.34 -20.12 -13.41
CA ILE A 26 8.99 -19.56 -12.09
C ILE A 26 9.73 -18.24 -11.92
N VAL A 27 9.01 -17.18 -11.51
CA VAL A 27 9.59 -15.86 -11.26
C VAL A 27 9.22 -15.35 -9.89
N VAL A 28 9.92 -14.32 -9.47
CA VAL A 28 9.80 -13.71 -8.14
C VAL A 28 9.33 -12.28 -8.28
N LEU A 29 8.43 -11.85 -7.40
CA LEU A 29 7.93 -10.48 -7.32
C LEU A 29 7.96 -10.00 -5.87
N ASP A 30 8.67 -8.91 -5.61
CA ASP A 30 8.57 -8.20 -4.33
C ASP A 30 7.39 -7.21 -4.38
N MET A 31 6.21 -7.72 -4.00
CA MET A 31 4.99 -6.90 -3.96
C MET A 31 5.13 -5.70 -3.01
N LYS A 32 5.83 -5.86 -1.87
CA LYS A 32 6.09 -4.76 -0.94
C LYS A 32 6.95 -3.68 -1.58
N TYR A 33 7.97 -4.08 -2.32
CA TYR A 33 8.82 -3.15 -3.05
C TYR A 33 8.04 -2.38 -4.12
N VAL A 34 7.21 -3.06 -4.93
CA VAL A 34 6.36 -2.44 -5.96
C VAL A 34 5.43 -1.39 -5.33
N LEU A 35 4.72 -1.76 -4.25
CA LEU A 35 3.80 -0.87 -3.54
C LEU A 35 4.50 0.37 -2.96
N ASN A 36 5.75 0.24 -2.51
CA ASN A 36 6.46 1.30 -1.82
C ASN A 36 7.32 2.16 -2.76
N ASN A 37 7.79 1.61 -3.88
CA ASN A 37 8.77 2.27 -4.75
C ASN A 37 8.24 2.72 -6.10
N SER A 38 7.03 2.32 -6.48
CA SER A 38 6.36 2.92 -7.65
C SER A 38 6.08 4.41 -7.42
N LYS A 39 5.95 5.18 -8.50
CA LYS A 39 5.63 6.62 -8.42
C LYS A 39 4.35 6.87 -7.64
N ALA A 40 3.30 6.11 -7.94
CA ALA A 40 2.02 6.21 -7.24
C ALA A 40 2.13 5.80 -5.76
N GLY A 41 2.92 4.74 -5.46
CA GLY A 41 3.15 4.29 -4.09
C GLY A 41 3.93 5.31 -3.24
N LYS A 42 5.02 5.86 -3.78
CA LYS A 42 5.78 6.94 -3.12
C LYS A 42 4.91 8.17 -2.89
N GLY A 43 4.20 8.62 -3.92
CA GLY A 43 3.29 9.77 -3.79
C GLY A 43 2.21 9.56 -2.72
N ALA A 44 1.65 8.35 -2.63
CA ALA A 44 0.71 7.99 -1.57
C ALA A 44 1.33 8.07 -0.17
N GLN A 45 2.55 7.54 0.00
CA GLN A 45 3.25 7.59 1.28
C GLN A 45 3.61 9.03 1.68
N ASP A 46 4.09 9.84 0.75
CA ASP A 46 4.44 11.25 1.02
C ASP A 46 3.21 12.05 1.43
N PHE A 47 2.08 11.86 0.74
CA PHE A 47 0.81 12.47 1.11
C PHE A 47 0.36 12.07 2.52
N LEU A 48 0.38 10.76 2.84
CA LEU A 48 -0.03 10.25 4.16
C LEU A 48 0.90 10.74 5.27
N LYS A 49 2.20 10.78 5.02
CA LYS A 49 3.20 11.32 5.96
C LYS A 49 2.97 12.80 6.23
N LYS A 50 2.74 13.59 5.17
CA LYS A 50 2.41 15.01 5.32
C LYS A 50 1.12 15.20 6.13
N SER A 51 0.05 14.50 5.75
CA SER A 51 -1.25 14.57 6.46
C SER A 51 -1.10 14.22 7.95
N PHE A 52 -0.31 13.20 8.26
CA PHE A 52 -0.03 12.81 9.65
C PHE A 52 0.72 13.91 10.42
N ASN A 53 1.77 14.48 9.83
CA ASN A 53 2.56 15.53 10.46
C ASN A 53 1.73 16.81 10.66
N ASP A 54 0.93 17.19 9.66
CA ASP A 54 0.03 18.35 9.75
C ASP A 54 -1.00 18.16 10.88
N ASN A 55 -1.52 16.95 11.03
CA ASN A 55 -2.42 16.61 12.13
C ASN A 55 -1.74 16.66 13.49
N ILE A 56 -0.52 16.13 13.64
CA ILE A 56 0.25 16.23 14.88
C ILE A 56 0.39 17.70 15.28
N LYS A 57 0.81 18.55 14.35
CA LYS A 57 0.99 19.97 14.60
C LYS A 57 -0.33 20.64 15.01
N LYS A 58 -1.39 20.44 14.22
CA LYS A 58 -2.73 20.99 14.49
C LYS A 58 -3.20 20.63 15.90
N PHE A 59 -3.15 19.36 16.26
CA PHE A 59 -3.65 18.89 17.55
C PHE A 59 -2.74 19.28 18.71
N SER A 60 -1.43 19.40 18.51
CA SER A 60 -0.52 19.97 19.49
C SER A 60 -0.84 21.45 19.79
N ASP A 61 -1.11 22.24 18.75
CA ASP A 61 -1.47 23.64 18.91
C ASP A 61 -2.83 23.81 19.62
N MET A 62 -3.81 22.97 19.25
CA MET A 62 -5.12 22.94 19.94
C MET A 62 -4.98 22.54 21.41
N GLU A 63 -4.15 21.55 21.73
CA GLU A 63 -3.90 21.11 23.11
C GLU A 63 -3.28 22.24 23.95
N LYS A 64 -2.29 22.95 23.40
CA LYS A 64 -1.68 24.10 24.06
C LYS A 64 -2.71 25.21 24.33
N SER A 65 -3.55 25.49 23.31
CA SER A 65 -4.63 26.50 23.50
C SER A 65 -5.60 26.11 24.59
N LEU A 66 -6.03 24.86 24.65
CA LEU A 66 -6.93 24.34 25.68
C LEU A 66 -6.29 24.42 27.08
N LYS A 67 -5.00 24.06 27.21
CA LYS A 67 -4.25 24.20 28.48
C LYS A 67 -4.13 25.65 28.94
N ASN A 68 -3.89 26.56 28.00
CA ASN A 68 -3.85 28.00 28.35
C ASN A 68 -5.22 28.51 28.80
N GLU A 69 -6.32 28.14 28.09
CA GLU A 69 -7.68 28.48 28.49
C GLU A 69 -8.02 27.94 29.89
N GLU A 70 -7.59 26.71 30.20
CA GLU A 70 -7.77 26.09 31.50
C GLU A 70 -7.03 26.87 32.61
N SER A 71 -5.75 27.19 32.35
CA SER A 71 -4.92 27.96 33.28
C SER A 71 -5.51 29.35 33.54
N ASP A 72 -5.95 30.03 32.47
CA ASP A 72 -6.60 31.35 32.59
C ASP A 72 -7.92 31.29 33.39
N LEU A 73 -8.70 30.24 33.15
CA LEU A 73 -9.96 30.04 33.87
C LEU A 73 -9.72 29.78 35.38
N LEU A 74 -8.71 28.94 35.69
CA LEU A 74 -8.30 28.68 37.07
C LEU A 74 -7.82 29.95 37.78
N GLY A 75 -7.01 30.77 37.10
CA GLY A 75 -6.54 32.06 37.63
C GLY A 75 -7.66 33.06 37.89
N LYS A 76 -8.80 32.92 37.20
CA LYS A 76 -9.97 33.81 37.38
C LYS A 76 -11.02 33.26 38.35
N LYS A 77 -10.78 32.14 38.99
CA LYS A 77 -11.76 31.46 39.86
C LYS A 77 -12.25 32.31 41.01
N THR A 78 -11.39 33.16 41.57
CA THR A 78 -11.73 34.06 42.69
C THR A 78 -12.35 35.39 42.25
N ILE A 79 -12.29 35.71 40.96
CA ILE A 79 -12.75 36.99 40.38
C ILE A 79 -14.12 36.85 39.75
N LEU A 80 -14.40 35.68 39.15
CA LEU A 80 -15.66 35.41 38.47
C LEU A 80 -16.77 35.02 39.46
N SER A 81 -18.02 35.35 39.11
CA SER A 81 -19.19 34.80 39.79
C SER A 81 -19.23 33.26 39.57
N LYS A 82 -19.90 32.56 40.50
CA LYS A 82 -20.06 31.11 40.42
C LYS A 82 -20.72 30.68 39.07
N GLU A 83 -21.71 31.44 38.63
CA GLU A 83 -22.43 31.16 37.37
C GLU A 83 -21.56 31.36 36.15
N GLU A 84 -20.79 32.44 36.09
CA GLU A 84 -19.84 32.69 34.99
C GLU A 84 -18.74 31.65 34.94
N TYR A 85 -18.17 31.28 36.11
CA TYR A 85 -17.16 30.24 36.18
C TYR A 85 -17.69 28.90 35.68
N THR A 86 -18.90 28.48 36.10
CA THR A 86 -19.55 27.27 35.68
C THR A 86 -19.77 27.28 34.16
N LYS A 87 -20.33 28.36 33.59
CA LYS A 87 -20.55 28.51 32.16
C LYS A 87 -19.26 28.38 31.33
N LYS A 88 -18.17 29.03 31.80
CA LYS A 88 -16.85 28.93 31.15
C LYS A 88 -16.25 27.53 31.25
N SER A 89 -16.38 26.87 32.40
CA SER A 89 -15.93 25.49 32.62
C SER A 89 -16.65 24.52 31.70
N ASP A 90 -17.98 24.65 31.54
CA ASP A 90 -18.75 23.79 30.65
C ASP A 90 -18.41 24.02 29.18
N SER A 91 -18.14 25.28 28.82
CA SER A 91 -17.66 25.61 27.48
C SER A 91 -16.29 24.97 27.20
N LEU A 92 -15.36 25.07 28.14
CA LEU A 92 -14.03 24.46 28.00
C LEU A 92 -14.13 22.93 27.92
N ARG A 93 -14.99 22.31 28.76
CA ARG A 93 -15.23 20.85 28.70
C ARG A 93 -15.72 20.41 27.32
N LYS A 94 -16.67 21.14 26.70
CA LYS A 94 -17.12 20.87 25.33
C LYS A 94 -15.98 20.96 24.33
N LYS A 95 -15.14 21.99 24.39
CA LYS A 95 -13.97 22.13 23.52
C LYS A 95 -13.00 20.95 23.65
N VAL A 96 -12.77 20.47 24.90
CA VAL A 96 -11.91 19.28 25.13
C VAL A 96 -12.51 18.03 24.52
N ILE A 97 -13.82 17.81 24.66
CA ILE A 97 -14.52 16.68 24.04
C ILE A 97 -14.41 16.76 22.50
N ASP A 98 -14.65 17.94 21.92
CA ASP A 98 -14.54 18.17 20.48
C ASP A 98 -13.12 17.94 19.97
N TYR A 99 -12.11 18.41 20.71
CA TYR A 99 -10.70 18.15 20.42
C TYR A 99 -10.40 16.65 20.36
N GLN A 100 -10.82 15.89 21.39
CA GLN A 100 -10.59 14.45 21.44
C GLN A 100 -11.28 13.71 20.28
N SER A 101 -12.53 14.09 20.00
CA SER A 101 -13.31 13.53 18.89
C SER A 101 -12.65 13.81 17.54
N GLN A 102 -12.27 15.06 17.27
CA GLN A 102 -11.60 15.44 16.02
C GLN A 102 -10.25 14.74 15.85
N ARG A 103 -9.45 14.64 16.93
CA ARG A 103 -8.16 13.95 16.89
C ARG A 103 -8.31 12.49 16.53
N ARG A 104 -9.27 11.79 17.17
CA ARG A 104 -9.56 10.39 16.87
C ARG A 104 -10.02 10.21 15.42
N SER A 105 -11.03 10.97 15.00
CA SER A 105 -11.57 10.91 13.63
C SER A 105 -10.50 11.18 12.58
N SER A 106 -9.58 12.10 12.84
CA SER A 106 -8.49 12.43 11.93
C SER A 106 -7.46 11.28 11.79
N LEU A 107 -7.13 10.59 12.89
CA LEU A 107 -6.26 9.42 12.86
C LEU A 107 -6.93 8.24 12.13
N ASP A 108 -8.21 8.02 12.37
CA ASP A 108 -8.99 6.98 11.69
C ASP A 108 -9.08 7.26 10.18
N LYS A 109 -9.26 8.53 9.79
CA LYS A 109 -9.22 8.94 8.39
C LYS A 109 -7.89 8.59 7.72
N ILE A 110 -6.76 8.91 8.34
CA ILE A 110 -5.42 8.58 7.79
C ILE A 110 -5.23 7.07 7.69
N ALA A 111 -5.67 6.30 8.68
CA ALA A 111 -5.59 4.83 8.65
C ALA A 111 -6.43 4.25 7.50
N THR A 112 -7.64 4.78 7.29
CA THR A 112 -8.52 4.40 6.17
C THR A 112 -7.88 4.76 4.83
N GLN A 113 -7.38 5.99 4.67
CA GLN A 113 -6.69 6.43 3.46
C GLN A 113 -5.48 5.55 3.13
N ARG A 114 -4.72 5.10 4.13
CA ARG A 114 -3.60 4.16 3.95
C ARG A 114 -4.08 2.82 3.41
N SER A 115 -5.13 2.27 4.01
CA SER A 115 -5.71 0.97 3.60
C SER A 115 -6.27 1.04 2.18
N THR A 116 -7.09 2.05 1.89
CA THR A 116 -7.71 2.22 0.56
C THR A 116 -6.67 2.49 -0.53
N SER A 117 -5.65 3.30 -0.25
CA SER A 117 -4.54 3.55 -1.20
C SER A 117 -3.79 2.26 -1.53
N ARG A 118 -3.49 1.44 -0.50
CA ARG A 118 -2.85 0.14 -0.70
C ARG A 118 -3.70 -0.79 -1.56
N GLN A 119 -4.99 -0.91 -1.26
CA GLN A 119 -5.92 -1.74 -2.03
C GLN A 119 -6.05 -1.27 -3.48
N SER A 120 -6.13 0.04 -3.70
CA SER A 120 -6.19 0.63 -5.04
C SER A 120 -4.94 0.35 -5.86
N LEU A 121 -3.75 0.41 -5.23
CA LEU A 121 -2.49 0.04 -5.88
C LEU A 121 -2.47 -1.44 -6.24
N ILE A 122 -2.86 -2.34 -5.34
CA ILE A 122 -2.91 -3.78 -5.60
C ILE A 122 -3.82 -4.08 -6.79
N LYS A 123 -5.04 -3.53 -6.82
CA LYS A 123 -5.99 -3.68 -7.93
C LYS A 123 -5.45 -3.20 -9.29
N LYS A 124 -4.49 -2.27 -9.28
CA LYS A 124 -3.81 -1.81 -10.51
C LYS A 124 -2.62 -2.66 -10.88
N ILE A 125 -1.95 -3.27 -9.90
CA ILE A 125 -0.79 -4.14 -10.12
C ILE A 125 -1.24 -5.51 -10.67
N GLU A 126 -2.34 -6.06 -10.16
CA GLU A 126 -2.85 -7.39 -10.55
C GLU A 126 -2.95 -7.57 -12.07
N PRO A 127 -3.67 -6.73 -12.83
CA PRO A 127 -3.77 -6.90 -14.28
C PRO A 127 -2.43 -6.74 -15.01
N ILE A 128 -1.51 -5.91 -14.49
CA ILE A 128 -0.16 -5.74 -15.05
C ILE A 128 0.65 -7.03 -14.89
N VAL A 129 0.56 -7.65 -13.72
CA VAL A 129 1.22 -8.94 -13.44
C VAL A 129 0.61 -10.04 -14.29
N ASP A 130 -0.72 -10.12 -14.40
CA ASP A 130 -1.42 -11.11 -15.20
C ASP A 130 -1.08 -11.01 -16.71
N ALA A 131 -1.00 -9.79 -17.23
CA ALA A 131 -0.58 -9.55 -18.61
C ALA A 131 0.87 -10.02 -18.81
N TYR A 132 1.77 -9.66 -17.88
CA TYR A 132 3.17 -10.05 -17.97
C TYR A 132 3.37 -11.57 -17.88
N ILE A 133 2.60 -12.27 -17.03
CA ILE A 133 2.58 -13.73 -16.91
C ILE A 133 2.24 -14.37 -18.28
N LYS A 134 1.17 -13.89 -18.92
CA LYS A 134 0.70 -14.42 -20.22
C LYS A 134 1.70 -14.13 -21.34
N GLU A 135 2.20 -12.90 -21.43
CA GLU A 135 3.17 -12.48 -22.45
C GLU A 135 4.48 -13.28 -22.40
N ASN A 136 4.90 -13.73 -21.23
CA ASN A 136 6.20 -14.37 -21.00
C ASN A 136 6.12 -15.87 -20.70
N ASN A 137 4.95 -16.49 -20.84
CA ASN A 137 4.71 -17.92 -20.54
C ASN A 137 5.20 -18.31 -19.13
N ILE A 138 4.92 -17.47 -18.14
CA ILE A 138 5.31 -17.71 -16.74
C ILE A 138 4.30 -18.69 -16.12
N SER A 139 4.82 -19.76 -15.51
CA SER A 139 4.00 -20.78 -14.87
C SER A 139 3.59 -20.39 -13.45
N MET A 140 4.45 -19.64 -12.74
CA MET A 140 4.21 -19.27 -11.33
C MET A 140 4.96 -17.99 -10.97
N VAL A 141 4.34 -17.15 -10.13
CA VAL A 141 4.95 -15.99 -9.47
C VAL A 141 4.96 -16.22 -7.97
N ILE A 142 6.12 -16.08 -7.34
CA ILE A 142 6.31 -16.25 -5.91
C ILE A 142 6.61 -14.88 -5.28
N ASP A 143 5.95 -14.53 -4.19
CA ASP A 143 6.28 -13.32 -3.44
C ASP A 143 7.67 -13.47 -2.79
N LYS A 144 8.56 -12.52 -3.06
CA LYS A 144 9.96 -12.52 -2.59
C LYS A 144 10.09 -12.68 -1.07
N LYS A 145 9.10 -12.26 -0.29
CA LYS A 145 9.10 -12.41 1.18
C LYS A 145 9.14 -13.87 1.66
N TYR A 146 8.78 -14.83 0.80
CA TYR A 146 8.82 -16.26 1.11
C TYR A 146 10.09 -16.95 0.62
N MET A 147 11.01 -16.21 0.00
CA MET A 147 12.26 -16.73 -0.53
C MET A 147 13.44 -16.41 0.39
N ILE A 148 14.35 -17.37 0.54
CA ILE A 148 15.61 -17.18 1.25
C ILE A 148 16.68 -16.64 0.27
N GLY A 149 16.63 -17.05 -1.01
CA GLY A 149 17.56 -16.61 -2.04
C GLY A 149 17.14 -17.10 -3.43
N GLY A 150 17.78 -16.57 -4.46
CA GLY A 150 17.54 -16.92 -5.86
C GLY A 150 18.36 -16.05 -6.80
N LEU A 151 18.40 -16.43 -8.07
CA LEU A 151 19.06 -15.66 -9.10
C LEU A 151 18.25 -14.39 -9.43
N THR A 152 18.93 -13.29 -9.64
CA THR A 152 18.30 -11.97 -9.94
C THR A 152 17.55 -11.94 -11.27
N GLU A 153 17.89 -12.83 -12.19
CA GLU A 153 17.21 -12.96 -13.49
C GLU A 153 15.75 -13.41 -13.39
N TYR A 154 15.38 -14.07 -12.28
CA TYR A 154 14.00 -14.47 -12.00
C TYR A 154 13.18 -13.37 -11.29
N ASP A 155 13.83 -12.28 -10.88
CA ASP A 155 13.15 -11.18 -10.17
C ASP A 155 12.56 -10.17 -11.15
N ILE A 156 11.23 -10.20 -11.30
CA ILE A 156 10.49 -9.29 -12.19
C ILE A 156 10.06 -7.98 -11.53
N THR A 157 10.47 -7.73 -10.29
CA THR A 157 9.98 -6.60 -9.47
C THR A 157 10.16 -5.25 -10.19
N ASN A 158 11.35 -4.97 -10.72
CA ASN A 158 11.61 -3.70 -11.40
C ASN A 158 10.80 -3.54 -12.69
N ILE A 159 10.59 -4.62 -13.43
CA ILE A 159 9.77 -4.62 -14.65
C ILE A 159 8.32 -4.23 -14.31
N ILE A 160 7.77 -4.82 -13.26
CA ILE A 160 6.41 -4.50 -12.79
C ILE A 160 6.33 -3.05 -12.27
N VAL A 161 7.36 -2.55 -11.55
CA VAL A 161 7.43 -1.13 -11.13
C VAL A 161 7.41 -0.20 -12.33
N GLU A 162 8.19 -0.49 -13.39
CA GLU A 162 8.24 0.33 -14.60
C GLU A 162 6.89 0.34 -15.34
N LYS A 163 6.27 -0.84 -15.52
CA LYS A 163 4.95 -0.95 -16.15
C LYS A 163 3.91 -0.17 -15.33
N LEU A 164 3.89 -0.34 -14.00
CA LEU A 164 2.98 0.39 -13.12
C LEU A 164 3.21 1.91 -13.20
N ASN A 165 4.45 2.37 -13.23
CA ASN A 165 4.78 3.79 -13.34
C ASN A 165 4.31 4.45 -14.65
N LYS A 166 4.19 3.66 -15.73
CA LYS A 166 3.64 4.11 -17.02
C LYS A 166 2.11 4.20 -16.96
N GLU A 167 1.46 3.20 -16.37
CA GLU A 167 -0.01 3.12 -16.33
C GLU A 167 -0.62 3.97 -15.21
N LEU A 168 0.07 4.09 -14.07
CA LEU A 168 -0.39 4.83 -12.90
C LEU A 168 0.73 5.74 -12.37
N PRO A 169 0.97 6.91 -12.98
CA PRO A 169 2.01 7.84 -12.52
C PRO A 169 1.71 8.48 -11.16
N SER A 170 0.44 8.54 -10.75
CA SER A 170 0.00 9.05 -9.45
C SER A 170 -1.29 8.38 -8.99
N LEU A 171 -1.50 8.33 -7.67
CA LEU A 171 -2.74 7.86 -7.05
C LEU A 171 -3.46 9.05 -6.39
N LYS A 172 -4.74 9.26 -6.72
CA LYS A 172 -5.58 10.21 -5.98
C LYS A 172 -6.01 9.58 -4.66
N ILE A 173 -5.77 10.29 -3.56
CA ILE A 173 -6.14 9.86 -2.20
C ILE A 173 -7.22 10.82 -1.71
N GLU A 174 -8.40 10.28 -1.43
CA GLU A 174 -9.56 11.02 -0.92
C GLU A 174 -9.64 10.96 0.61
#